data_ec5bac567838e1ce1f639d4bbbe605ce
#
_entry.id   ec5bac567838e1ce1f639d4bbbe605ce
#
_cell.length_a   1.000
_cell.length_b   1.000
_cell.length_c   1.000
_cell.angle_alpha   90.00
_cell.angle_beta   90.00
_cell.angle_gamma   90.00
#
_symmetry.space_group_name_H-M   'P 1'
#
loop_
_entity.id
_entity.type
_entity.pdbx_description
1 polymer ?
#
loop_
_entity_poly.entity_id
_entity_poly.type
_entity_poly.pdbx_seq_one_letter_code
_entity_poly.pdbx_strand_id
1 'polypeptide(L)'
;MEPYASDGRGTNVVIVRSPELHRLIGRAAEEGRLELREVDSAFVVRTQAAGFRQRREGLAFRLSWPRRGVRPSKRVPPKFTGLPLRRMLVYWLRSVISAQSHHVFWCARALHLPALYLRWASAMLAFYQGVTYSRGWVGRFVDRIVPREKGD
;
A
#
# COMPACT_ATOMS: atom_id res chain seq x y z
N MET A 1 10.95 5.23 9.23
CA MET A 1 11.40 6.33 8.33
C MET A 1 12.24 7.29 9.16
N GLU A 2 13.39 6.86 9.55
CA GLU A 2 14.36 7.73 10.21
C GLU A 2 14.74 8.89 9.26
N PRO A 3 14.84 10.14 9.74
CA PRO A 3 14.66 10.57 11.15
C PRO A 3 13.25 11.08 11.47
N TYR A 4 12.28 11.03 10.55
CA TYR A 4 11.01 11.77 10.65
C TYR A 4 9.82 10.97 11.19
N ALA A 5 9.99 9.76 11.66
CA ALA A 5 8.89 8.89 12.10
C ALA A 5 9.02 8.40 13.55
N SER A 6 9.95 8.97 14.32
CA SER A 6 10.27 8.47 15.66
C SER A 6 9.33 8.95 16.75
N ASP A 7 8.63 10.06 16.53
CA ASP A 7 7.80 10.73 17.56
C ASP A 7 6.31 10.36 17.53
N GLY A 8 5.88 9.53 16.60
CA GLY A 8 4.48 9.11 16.46
C GLY A 8 3.51 10.21 15.99
N ARG A 9 3.96 11.44 15.80
CA ARG A 9 3.12 12.57 15.36
C ARG A 9 2.80 12.51 13.88
N GLY A 10 3.59 11.76 13.12
CA GLY A 10 3.49 11.66 11.68
C GLY A 10 4.12 12.84 10.97
N THR A 11 4.62 12.59 9.77
CA THR A 11 5.23 13.62 8.93
C THR A 11 4.66 13.49 7.52
N ASN A 12 4.25 14.60 6.94
CA ASN A 12 3.71 14.66 5.59
C ASN A 12 4.75 15.24 4.63
N VAL A 13 4.78 14.70 3.42
CA VAL A 13 5.55 15.29 2.31
C VAL A 13 4.64 16.22 1.53
N VAL A 14 5.07 17.46 1.37
CA VAL A 14 4.36 18.47 0.59
C VAL A 14 5.18 18.80 -0.65
N ILE A 15 4.56 18.71 -1.82
CA ILE A 15 5.15 19.10 -3.11
C ILE A 15 4.43 20.36 -3.58
N VAL A 16 5.10 21.49 -3.48
CA VAL A 16 4.55 22.79 -3.89
C VAL A 16 4.86 23.02 -5.36
N ARG A 17 3.83 23.30 -6.16
CA ARG A 17 3.95 23.51 -7.62
C ARG A 17 3.51 24.91 -8.06
N SER A 18 2.87 25.69 -7.17
CA SER A 18 2.45 27.05 -7.43
C SER A 18 3.35 28.03 -6.71
N PRO A 19 3.85 29.09 -7.39
CA PRO A 19 4.62 30.15 -6.73
C PRO A 19 3.86 30.85 -5.61
N GLU A 20 2.55 30.95 -5.72
CA GLU A 20 1.69 31.57 -4.69
C GLU A 20 1.61 30.70 -3.45
N LEU A 21 1.40 29.38 -3.62
CA LEU A 21 1.42 28.43 -2.50
C LEU A 21 2.81 28.37 -1.86
N HIS A 22 3.87 28.48 -2.65
CA HIS A 22 5.23 28.51 -2.11
C HIS A 22 5.42 29.72 -1.18
N ARG A 23 4.98 30.92 -1.59
CA ARG A 23 5.03 32.12 -0.75
C ARG A 23 4.19 32.01 0.51
N LEU A 24 2.97 31.44 0.41
CA LEU A 24 2.08 31.23 1.57
C LEU A 24 2.69 30.27 2.59
N ILE A 25 3.24 29.16 2.12
CA ILE A 25 3.88 28.14 2.97
C ILE A 25 5.14 28.72 3.61
N GLY A 26 5.94 29.48 2.85
CA GLY A 26 7.12 30.18 3.37
C GLY A 26 6.77 31.12 4.52
N ARG A 27 5.77 32.00 4.34
CA ARG A 27 5.29 32.88 5.42
C ARG A 27 4.81 32.09 6.63
N ALA A 28 4.07 31.01 6.43
CA ALA A 28 3.60 30.19 7.55
C ALA A 28 4.75 29.52 8.32
N ALA A 29 5.85 29.22 7.65
CA ALA A 29 7.07 28.71 8.29
C ALA A 29 7.83 29.82 9.03
N GLU A 30 7.96 31.01 8.44
CA GLU A 30 8.57 32.22 9.07
C GLU A 30 7.81 32.64 10.31
N GLU A 31 6.47 32.54 10.29
CA GLU A 31 5.58 32.85 11.43
C GLU A 31 5.54 31.70 12.48
N GLY A 32 6.29 30.61 12.29
CA GLY A 32 6.34 29.48 13.21
C GLY A 32 5.07 28.62 13.25
N ARG A 33 4.15 28.80 12.29
CA ARG A 33 2.93 28.00 12.16
C ARG A 33 3.15 26.64 11.53
N LEU A 34 4.25 26.48 10.78
CA LEU A 34 4.65 25.24 10.14
C LEU A 34 6.13 24.96 10.42
N GLU A 35 6.44 23.74 10.81
CA GLU A 35 7.80 23.24 10.82
C GLU A 35 8.05 22.49 9.49
N LEU A 36 8.95 23.03 8.68
CA LEU A 36 9.30 22.48 7.39
C LEU A 36 10.78 22.10 7.34
N ARG A 37 11.06 21.01 6.64
CA ARG A 37 12.42 20.58 6.32
C ARG A 37 12.51 20.24 4.85
N GLU A 38 13.49 20.76 4.17
CA GLU A 38 13.73 20.40 2.78
C GLU A 38 14.24 18.97 2.68
N VAL A 39 13.72 18.24 1.69
CA VAL A 39 14.11 16.87 1.38
C VAL A 39 14.32 16.73 -0.12
N ASP A 40 15.27 15.92 -0.51
CA ASP A 40 15.54 15.62 -1.91
C ASP A 40 14.51 14.66 -2.52
N SER A 41 14.43 14.64 -3.83
CA SER A 41 13.53 13.74 -4.56
C SER A 41 13.85 12.26 -4.30
N ALA A 42 15.13 11.92 -4.08
CA ALA A 42 15.56 10.56 -3.79
C ALA A 42 15.03 10.08 -2.42
N PHE A 43 14.99 10.97 -1.41
CA PHE A 43 14.36 10.68 -0.13
C PHE A 43 12.88 10.36 -0.31
N VAL A 44 12.14 11.17 -1.08
CA VAL A 44 10.72 10.95 -1.34
C VAL A 44 10.50 9.63 -2.06
N VAL A 45 11.30 9.31 -3.08
CA VAL A 45 11.20 8.05 -3.82
C VAL A 45 11.46 6.86 -2.90
N ARG A 46 12.49 6.91 -2.05
CA ARG A 46 12.78 5.84 -1.08
C ARG A 46 11.64 5.64 -0.08
N THR A 47 11.14 6.71 0.50
CA THR A 47 10.07 6.63 1.50
C THR A 47 8.73 6.19 0.92
N GLN A 48 8.48 6.49 -0.36
CA GLN A 48 7.26 6.13 -1.08
C GLN A 48 7.42 4.89 -1.97
N ALA A 49 8.53 4.17 -1.87
CA ALA A 49 8.83 3.03 -2.75
C ALA A 49 7.71 1.97 -2.80
N ALA A 50 7.11 1.65 -1.64
CA ALA A 50 5.98 0.72 -1.57
C ALA A 50 4.74 1.26 -2.33
N GLY A 51 4.45 2.55 -2.21
CA GLY A 51 3.37 3.21 -2.94
C GLY A 51 3.61 3.22 -4.45
N PHE A 52 4.83 3.51 -4.88
CA PHE A 52 5.21 3.46 -6.31
C PHE A 52 5.11 2.05 -6.87
N ARG A 53 5.59 1.04 -6.15
CA ARG A 53 5.43 -0.37 -6.55
C ARG A 53 3.95 -0.74 -6.71
N GLN A 54 3.11 -0.38 -5.77
CA GLN A 54 1.68 -0.65 -5.81
C GLN A 54 1.00 0.01 -7.02
N ARG A 55 1.34 1.26 -7.33
CA ARG A 55 0.73 2.06 -8.40
C ARG A 55 1.23 1.71 -9.79
N ARG A 56 2.44 1.18 -9.91
CA ARG A 56 3.05 0.78 -11.19
C ARG A 56 2.97 -0.72 -11.38
N GLU A 57 3.76 -1.48 -10.66
CA GLU A 57 3.86 -2.92 -10.78
C GLU A 57 2.55 -3.65 -10.41
N GLY A 58 1.98 -3.34 -9.24
CA GLY A 58 0.72 -3.94 -8.81
C GLY A 58 -0.46 -3.56 -9.70
N LEU A 59 -0.47 -2.36 -10.28
CA LEU A 59 -1.48 -1.97 -11.25
C LEU A 59 -1.28 -2.73 -12.57
N ALA A 60 -0.05 -2.81 -13.10
CA ALA A 60 0.25 -3.54 -14.33
C ALA A 60 -0.18 -5.01 -14.23
N PHE A 61 0.11 -5.65 -13.08
CA PHE A 61 -0.32 -7.02 -12.79
C PHE A 61 -1.85 -7.16 -12.78
N ARG A 62 -2.58 -6.28 -12.10
CA ARG A 62 -4.05 -6.32 -12.08
C ARG A 62 -4.67 -6.02 -13.43
N LEU A 63 -4.05 -5.20 -14.25
CA LEU A 63 -4.52 -4.92 -15.63
C LEU A 63 -4.30 -6.10 -16.58
N SER A 64 -3.37 -7.01 -16.28
CA SER A 64 -3.15 -8.24 -17.07
C SER A 64 -4.21 -9.32 -16.84
N TRP A 65 -5.02 -9.20 -15.78
CA TRP A 65 -6.05 -10.19 -15.50
C TRP A 65 -7.17 -10.17 -16.55
N PRO A 66 -7.67 -11.33 -16.95
CA PRO A 66 -8.82 -11.40 -17.85
C PRO A 66 -10.05 -10.79 -17.14
N ARG A 67 -10.63 -9.79 -17.73
CA ARG A 67 -11.86 -9.15 -17.24
C ARG A 67 -12.84 -8.99 -18.38
N ARG A 68 -14.11 -9.22 -18.09
CA ARG A 68 -15.22 -8.89 -18.99
C ARG A 68 -15.57 -7.41 -18.83
N GLY A 69 -16.00 -6.78 -19.93
CA GLY A 69 -16.44 -5.38 -19.94
C GLY A 69 -15.35 -4.36 -20.29
N VAL A 70 -15.69 -3.09 -20.13
CA VAL A 70 -14.83 -1.96 -20.51
C VAL A 70 -13.60 -1.88 -19.60
N ARG A 71 -12.43 -1.78 -20.20
CA ARG A 71 -11.17 -1.57 -19.47
C ARG A 71 -10.82 -0.09 -19.51
N PRO A 72 -10.55 0.53 -18.36
CA PRO A 72 -10.09 1.91 -18.35
C PRO A 72 -8.68 1.98 -18.97
N SER A 73 -8.49 2.93 -19.88
CA SER A 73 -7.15 3.24 -20.38
C SER A 73 -6.28 3.79 -19.26
N LYS A 74 -5.09 3.24 -19.08
CA LYS A 74 -4.13 3.66 -18.06
C LYS A 74 -2.76 3.87 -18.69
N ARG A 75 -1.98 4.79 -18.11
CA ARG A 75 -0.59 5.03 -18.55
C ARG A 75 0.34 3.84 -18.30
N VAL A 76 -0.04 2.96 -17.37
CA VAL A 76 0.72 1.74 -17.05
C VAL A 76 0.18 0.60 -17.92
N PRO A 77 0.99 -0.01 -18.80
CA PRO A 77 0.58 -1.14 -19.61
C PRO A 77 0.36 -2.39 -18.75
N PRO A 78 -0.54 -3.29 -19.18
CA PRO A 78 -0.69 -4.60 -18.53
C PRO A 78 0.61 -5.40 -18.63
N LYS A 79 1.11 -5.93 -17.51
CA LYS A 79 2.31 -6.76 -17.46
C LYS A 79 2.26 -7.69 -16.25
N PHE A 80 2.53 -8.98 -16.45
CA PHE A 80 2.70 -9.93 -15.35
C PHE A 80 4.03 -10.69 -15.39
N THR A 81 4.75 -10.64 -16.54
CA THR A 81 6.02 -11.34 -16.74
C THR A 81 7.13 -10.68 -15.92
N GLY A 82 7.99 -11.51 -15.31
CA GLY A 82 9.14 -11.03 -14.53
C GLY A 82 8.80 -10.55 -13.12
N LEU A 83 7.57 -10.82 -12.63
CA LEU A 83 7.22 -10.56 -11.25
C LEU A 83 7.50 -11.79 -10.39
N PRO A 84 8.12 -11.61 -9.20
CA PRO A 84 8.26 -12.67 -8.22
C PRO A 84 6.89 -13.26 -7.84
N LEU A 85 6.80 -14.58 -7.72
CA LEU A 85 5.57 -15.27 -7.36
C LEU A 85 4.96 -14.72 -6.06
N ARG A 86 5.81 -14.42 -5.09
CA ARG A 86 5.37 -13.83 -3.82
C ARG A 86 4.69 -12.49 -4.00
N ARG A 87 5.22 -11.60 -4.83
CA ARG A 87 4.59 -10.31 -5.14
C ARG A 87 3.26 -10.49 -5.87
N MET A 88 3.20 -11.42 -6.82
CA MET A 88 1.95 -11.77 -7.50
C MET A 88 0.90 -12.24 -6.49
N LEU A 89 1.27 -13.12 -5.56
CA LEU A 89 0.40 -13.59 -4.48
C LEU A 89 -0.09 -12.44 -3.58
N VAL A 90 0.81 -11.53 -3.19
CA VAL A 90 0.45 -10.36 -2.37
C VAL A 90 -0.52 -9.45 -3.10
N TYR A 91 -0.32 -9.16 -4.39
CA TYR A 91 -1.22 -8.32 -5.17
C TYR A 91 -2.58 -8.97 -5.38
N TRP A 92 -2.60 -10.28 -5.64
CA TRP A 92 -3.82 -11.05 -5.74
C TRP A 92 -4.58 -11.06 -4.40
N LEU A 93 -3.90 -11.38 -3.31
CA LEU A 93 -4.48 -11.44 -1.96
C LEU A 93 -5.09 -10.10 -1.55
N ARG A 94 -4.41 -8.99 -1.81
CA ARG A 94 -4.97 -7.64 -1.56
C ARG A 94 -6.30 -7.43 -2.29
N SER A 95 -6.38 -7.83 -3.54
CA SER A 95 -7.60 -7.66 -4.33
C SER A 95 -8.73 -8.55 -3.83
N VAL A 96 -8.41 -9.79 -3.43
CA VAL A 96 -9.39 -10.73 -2.86
C VAL A 96 -9.89 -10.23 -1.51
N ILE A 97 -9.00 -9.83 -0.60
CA ILE A 97 -9.38 -9.29 0.71
C ILE A 97 -10.25 -8.05 0.54
N SER A 98 -9.86 -7.13 -0.35
CA SER A 98 -10.66 -5.93 -0.62
C SER A 98 -12.06 -6.27 -1.13
N ALA A 99 -12.18 -7.19 -2.07
CA ALA A 99 -13.48 -7.60 -2.60
C ALA A 99 -14.34 -8.30 -1.54
N GLN A 100 -13.77 -9.25 -0.82
CA GLN A 100 -14.50 -10.02 0.22
C GLN A 100 -14.89 -9.16 1.42
N SER A 101 -14.09 -8.15 1.77
CA SER A 101 -14.36 -7.24 2.88
C SER A 101 -15.75 -6.60 2.78
N HIS A 102 -16.16 -6.19 1.59
CA HIS A 102 -17.49 -5.63 1.36
C HIS A 102 -18.61 -6.65 1.61
N HIS A 103 -18.43 -7.87 1.13
CA HIS A 103 -19.44 -8.93 1.32
C HIS A 103 -19.57 -9.35 2.78
N VAL A 104 -18.43 -9.57 3.46
CA VAL A 104 -18.42 -9.93 4.87
C VAL A 104 -18.97 -8.81 5.76
N PHE A 105 -18.63 -7.55 5.43
CA PHE A 105 -19.22 -6.40 6.13
C PHE A 105 -20.74 -6.32 5.95
N TRP A 106 -21.22 -6.52 4.72
CA TRP A 106 -22.67 -6.55 4.46
C TRP A 106 -23.37 -7.67 5.23
N CYS A 107 -22.82 -8.90 5.22
CA CYS A 107 -23.34 -10.01 6.00
C CYS A 107 -23.35 -9.71 7.51
N ALA A 108 -22.26 -9.19 8.06
CA ALA A 108 -22.14 -8.83 9.47
C ALA A 108 -23.19 -7.77 9.87
N ARG A 109 -23.42 -6.80 8.98
CA ARG A 109 -24.44 -5.78 9.17
C ARG A 109 -25.86 -6.37 9.11
N ALA A 110 -26.16 -7.21 8.12
CA ALA A 110 -27.46 -7.84 7.96
C ALA A 110 -27.83 -8.76 9.15
N LEU A 111 -26.83 -9.43 9.71
CA LEU A 111 -26.99 -10.31 10.88
C LEU A 111 -26.88 -9.59 12.23
N HIS A 112 -26.63 -8.28 12.24
CA HIS A 112 -26.33 -7.50 13.46
C HIS A 112 -25.16 -8.06 14.29
N LEU A 113 -24.17 -8.69 13.65
CA LEU A 113 -23.02 -9.36 14.27
C LEU A 113 -21.70 -8.71 13.87
N PRO A 114 -21.32 -7.55 14.43
CA PRO A 114 -20.06 -6.87 14.08
C PRO A 114 -18.83 -7.73 14.38
N ALA A 115 -18.88 -8.60 15.37
CA ALA A 115 -17.83 -9.54 15.71
C ALA A 115 -17.44 -10.48 14.54
N LEU A 116 -18.39 -10.80 13.66
CA LEU A 116 -18.12 -11.59 12.44
C LEU A 116 -17.10 -10.89 11.54
N TYR A 117 -17.33 -9.61 11.26
CA TYR A 117 -16.41 -8.82 10.44
C TYR A 117 -15.04 -8.65 11.11
N LEU A 118 -15.02 -8.33 12.40
CA LEU A 118 -13.77 -8.12 13.15
C LEU A 118 -12.90 -9.38 13.19
N ARG A 119 -13.50 -10.54 13.43
CA ARG A 119 -12.77 -11.83 13.41
C ARG A 119 -12.24 -12.15 12.04
N TRP A 120 -13.05 -11.99 11.01
CA TRP A 120 -12.60 -12.17 9.62
C TRP A 120 -11.47 -11.22 9.27
N ALA A 121 -11.61 -9.92 9.56
CA ALA A 121 -10.61 -8.91 9.27
C ALA A 121 -9.28 -9.21 9.98
N SER A 122 -9.32 -9.60 11.26
CA SER A 122 -8.13 -9.97 12.04
C SER A 122 -7.43 -11.20 11.44
N ALA A 123 -8.18 -12.23 11.05
CA ALA A 123 -7.63 -13.43 10.42
C ALA A 123 -6.99 -13.11 9.07
N MET A 124 -7.67 -12.31 8.22
CA MET A 124 -7.15 -11.90 6.92
C MET A 124 -5.92 -11.01 7.03
N LEU A 125 -5.90 -10.12 8.02
CA LEU A 125 -4.74 -9.26 8.28
C LEU A 125 -3.54 -10.09 8.76
N ALA A 126 -3.74 -11.03 9.66
CA ALA A 126 -2.69 -11.93 10.14
C ALA A 126 -2.11 -12.78 8.99
N PHE A 127 -2.98 -13.34 8.14
CA PHE A 127 -2.58 -14.07 6.96
C PHE A 127 -1.80 -13.20 5.98
N TYR A 128 -2.32 -12.01 5.66
CA TYR A 128 -1.66 -11.05 4.78
C TYR A 128 -0.28 -10.63 5.31
N GLN A 129 -0.17 -10.36 6.61
CA GLN A 129 1.11 -10.02 7.24
C GLN A 129 2.10 -11.20 7.20
N GLY A 130 1.61 -12.42 7.40
CA GLY A 130 2.40 -13.63 7.23
C GLY A 130 3.01 -13.73 5.84
N VAL A 131 2.17 -13.63 4.82
CA VAL A 131 2.61 -13.70 3.42
C VAL A 131 3.55 -12.55 3.04
N THR A 132 3.23 -11.32 3.47
CA THR A 132 3.97 -10.12 3.03
C THR A 132 5.28 -9.94 3.79
N TYR A 133 5.28 -10.17 5.11
CA TYR A 133 6.40 -9.84 5.99
C TYR A 133 7.04 -11.06 6.68
N SER A 134 6.71 -12.27 6.24
CA SER A 134 7.20 -13.54 6.83
C SER A 134 6.87 -13.67 8.32
N ARG A 135 5.73 -13.12 8.76
CA ARG A 135 5.34 -13.15 10.16
C ARG A 135 4.59 -14.44 10.52
N GLY A 136 4.85 -14.92 11.72
CA GLY A 136 4.15 -16.07 12.30
C GLY A 136 4.41 -17.39 11.55
N TRP A 137 3.55 -18.37 11.77
CA TRP A 137 3.64 -19.69 11.13
C TRP A 137 3.34 -19.66 9.63
N VAL A 138 2.40 -18.79 9.20
CA VAL A 138 2.08 -18.58 7.79
C VAL A 138 3.30 -18.09 7.01
N GLY A 139 4.04 -17.13 7.59
CA GLY A 139 5.25 -16.61 6.98
C GLY A 139 6.29 -17.69 6.79
N ARG A 140 6.58 -18.48 7.84
CA ARG A 140 7.53 -19.60 7.77
C ARG A 140 7.13 -20.65 6.72
N PHE A 141 5.84 -20.94 6.59
CA PHE A 141 5.34 -21.86 5.59
C PHE A 141 5.52 -21.32 4.18
N VAL A 142 5.13 -20.06 3.96
CA VAL A 142 5.27 -19.41 2.65
C VAL A 142 6.74 -19.28 2.24
N ASP A 143 7.64 -18.96 3.16
CA ASP A 143 9.07 -18.83 2.89
C ASP A 143 9.72 -20.15 2.44
N ARG A 144 9.15 -21.31 2.81
CA ARG A 144 9.60 -22.61 2.33
C ARG A 144 9.19 -22.91 0.89
N ILE A 145 8.03 -22.40 0.46
CA ILE A 145 7.45 -22.67 -0.88
C ILE A 145 7.87 -21.59 -1.86
N VAL A 146 7.85 -20.34 -1.42
CA VAL A 146 8.17 -19.16 -2.23
C VAL A 146 9.17 -18.28 -1.47
N PRO A 147 10.46 -18.58 -1.60
CA PRO A 147 11.51 -17.83 -0.88
C PRO A 147 11.48 -16.34 -1.23
N ARG A 148 11.93 -15.54 -0.28
CA ARG A 148 12.11 -14.10 -0.47
C ARG A 148 13.25 -13.83 -1.44
N GLU A 149 13.06 -12.94 -2.39
CA GLU A 149 14.16 -12.39 -3.18
C GLU A 149 14.99 -11.42 -2.33
N LYS A 150 16.32 -11.47 -2.53
CA LYS A 150 17.24 -10.50 -1.91
C LYS A 150 16.90 -9.11 -2.46
N GLY A 151 16.27 -8.26 -1.65
CA GLY A 151 15.92 -6.87 -2.01
C GLY A 151 14.45 -6.46 -1.75
N ASP A 152 13.63 -7.34 -1.16
CA ASP A 152 12.27 -7.00 -0.68
C ASP A 152 12.22 -6.50 0.76
#